data_58e899562c4037da1ca93ee0d96b809a
#
_entry.id   58e899562c4037da1ca93ee0d96b809a
#
_cell.length_a   1.000
_cell.length_b   1.000
_cell.length_c   1.000
_cell.angle_alpha   90.00
_cell.angle_beta   90.00
_cell.angle_gamma   90.00
#
_symmetry.space_group_name_H-M   'P 1'
#
loop_
_entity.id
_entity.type
_entity.pdbx_description
1 polymer ?
#
loop_
_entity_poly.entity_id
_entity_poly.type
_entity_poly.pdbx_seq_one_letter_code
_entity_poly.pdbx_strand_id
1 'polypeptide(L)'
;MENPAGIECLFFELASESRLGILRELNMKNWKMNDLARKLDLTTTETFRQLQRLNDALLVQKQLDGTYAISLYGKLVLQLSPSLEFVFKHKEYFATHDLG
;
A
#
# COMPACT_ATOMS: atom_id res chain seq x y z
N MET A 1 -11.27 20.54 -13.58
CA MET A 1 -11.89 19.73 -12.59
C MET A 1 -10.92 18.70 -12.04
N GLU A 2 -10.96 18.52 -10.79
CA GLU A 2 -10.06 17.62 -10.14
C GLU A 2 -10.29 16.19 -10.57
N ASN A 3 -9.26 15.46 -10.76
CA ASN A 3 -9.39 14.07 -11.13
C ASN A 3 -9.65 13.23 -9.87
N PRO A 4 -10.87 12.73 -9.69
CA PRO A 4 -11.17 11.97 -8.48
C PRO A 4 -10.41 10.66 -8.41
N ALA A 5 -9.80 10.26 -9.51
CA ALA A 5 -9.03 9.03 -9.54
C ALA A 5 -7.89 9.03 -8.53
N GLY A 6 -7.47 10.22 -8.04
CA GLY A 6 -6.42 10.29 -7.04
C GLY A 6 -6.78 9.52 -5.78
N ILE A 7 -7.94 9.82 -5.18
CA ILE A 7 -8.38 9.14 -3.97
C ILE A 7 -8.85 7.72 -4.28
N GLU A 8 -9.55 7.54 -5.38
CA GLU A 8 -10.01 6.21 -5.77
C GLU A 8 -8.85 5.27 -5.99
N CYS A 9 -7.78 5.75 -6.65
CA CYS A 9 -6.60 4.94 -6.86
C CYS A 9 -5.93 4.58 -5.55
N LEU A 10 -5.88 5.53 -4.60
CA LEU A 10 -5.29 5.27 -3.30
C LEU A 10 -6.05 4.16 -2.57
N PHE A 11 -7.37 4.23 -2.53
CA PHE A 11 -8.17 3.19 -1.91
C PHE A 11 -7.95 1.85 -2.60
N PHE A 12 -7.87 1.86 -3.91
CA PHE A 12 -7.64 0.64 -4.67
C PHE A 12 -6.29 0.02 -4.31
N GLU A 13 -5.24 0.85 -4.21
CA GLU A 13 -3.93 0.33 -3.85
C GLU A 13 -3.90 -0.22 -2.43
N LEU A 14 -4.64 0.41 -1.51
CA LEU A 14 -4.67 -0.04 -0.13
C LEU A 14 -5.61 -1.22 0.10
N ALA A 15 -6.42 -1.58 -0.89
CA ALA A 15 -7.37 -2.66 -0.74
C ALA A 15 -6.74 -4.04 -0.96
N SER A 16 -5.43 -4.11 -1.06
CA SER A 16 -4.72 -5.37 -1.31
C SER A 16 -3.90 -5.74 -0.08
N GLU A 17 -4.10 -6.96 0.42
CA GLU A 17 -3.29 -7.47 1.53
C GLU A 17 -1.81 -7.49 1.17
N SER A 18 -1.50 -7.85 -0.06
CA SER A 18 -0.10 -7.89 -0.50
C SER A 18 0.53 -6.51 -0.45
N ARG A 19 -0.18 -5.51 -0.95
CA ARG A 19 0.36 -4.15 -0.96
C ARG A 19 0.48 -3.57 0.44
N LEU A 20 -0.52 -3.80 1.29
CA LEU A 20 -0.42 -3.36 2.68
C LEU A 20 0.72 -4.07 3.40
N GLY A 21 0.90 -5.36 3.14
CA GLY A 21 2.00 -6.11 3.71
C GLY A 21 3.35 -5.54 3.31
N ILE A 22 3.48 -5.19 2.03
CA ILE A 22 4.72 -4.58 1.54
C ILE A 22 4.98 -3.25 2.25
N LEU A 23 3.96 -2.41 2.35
CA LEU A 23 4.13 -1.11 3.01
C LEU A 23 4.52 -1.27 4.47
N ARG A 24 3.90 -2.21 5.18
CA ARG A 24 4.23 -2.47 6.58
C ARG A 24 5.67 -2.92 6.74
N GLU A 25 6.13 -3.81 5.87
CA GLU A 25 7.51 -4.28 5.96
C GLU A 25 8.49 -3.16 5.63
N LEU A 26 8.18 -2.36 4.62
CA LEU A 26 9.04 -1.23 4.25
C LEU A 26 9.02 -0.13 5.31
N ASN A 27 7.97 -0.06 6.09
CA ASN A 27 7.94 0.88 7.22
C ASN A 27 8.89 0.45 8.34
N MET A 28 9.24 -0.83 8.38
CA MET A 28 10.18 -1.33 9.38
C MET A 28 11.62 -1.10 8.96
N LYS A 29 11.92 -1.34 7.69
CA LYS A 29 13.26 -1.15 7.14
C LYS A 29 13.19 -1.19 5.62
N ASN A 30 14.27 -0.81 4.96
CA ASN A 30 14.37 -0.99 3.51
C ASN A 30 14.60 -2.47 3.20
N TRP A 31 14.07 -2.93 2.08
CA TRP A 31 14.13 -4.33 1.69
C TRP A 31 14.54 -4.45 0.24
N LYS A 32 15.35 -5.46 -0.06
CA LYS A 32 15.53 -5.90 -1.45
C LYS A 32 14.32 -6.72 -1.86
N MET A 33 13.98 -6.64 -3.15
CA MET A 33 12.76 -7.27 -3.64
C MET A 33 12.70 -8.76 -3.33
N ASN A 34 13.81 -9.49 -3.57
CA ASN A 34 13.78 -10.94 -3.35
C ASN A 34 13.59 -11.30 -1.89
N ASP A 35 14.20 -10.53 -1.01
CA ASP A 35 14.05 -10.77 0.43
C ASP A 35 12.63 -10.46 0.90
N LEU A 36 12.06 -9.40 0.36
CA LEU A 36 10.68 -9.01 0.67
C LEU A 36 9.70 -10.09 0.18
N ALA A 37 9.95 -10.60 -1.02
CA ALA A 37 9.11 -11.66 -1.57
C ALA A 37 9.11 -12.89 -0.66
N ARG A 38 10.29 -13.27 -0.17
CA ARG A 38 10.39 -14.41 0.73
C ARG A 38 9.68 -14.13 2.07
N LYS A 39 9.87 -12.92 2.58
CA LYS A 39 9.25 -12.54 3.85
C LYS A 39 7.72 -12.64 3.78
N LEU A 40 7.16 -12.25 2.66
CA LEU A 40 5.70 -12.21 2.50
C LEU A 40 5.14 -13.44 1.80
N ASP A 41 5.99 -14.41 1.50
CA ASP A 41 5.59 -15.64 0.81
C ASP A 41 4.91 -15.33 -0.52
N LEU A 42 5.52 -14.44 -1.27
CA LEU A 42 5.05 -14.06 -2.59
C LEU A 42 6.10 -14.45 -3.63
N THR A 43 5.68 -14.63 -4.87
CA THR A 43 6.65 -14.82 -5.95
C THR A 43 7.37 -13.51 -6.22
N THR A 44 8.56 -13.60 -6.81
CA THR A 44 9.28 -12.39 -7.18
C THR A 44 8.53 -11.59 -8.23
N THR A 45 7.86 -12.28 -9.14
CA THR A 45 7.07 -11.60 -10.18
C THR A 45 5.93 -10.81 -9.56
N GLU A 46 5.21 -11.41 -8.62
CA GLU A 46 4.11 -10.73 -7.96
C GLU A 46 4.63 -9.56 -7.13
N THR A 47 5.73 -9.76 -6.40
CA THR A 47 6.32 -8.71 -5.58
C THR A 47 6.75 -7.54 -6.45
N PHE A 48 7.40 -7.82 -7.57
CA PHE A 48 7.82 -6.77 -8.48
C PHE A 48 6.62 -5.97 -8.99
N ARG A 49 5.56 -6.68 -9.39
CA ARG A 49 4.36 -6.02 -9.90
C ARG A 49 3.74 -5.10 -8.85
N GLN A 50 3.65 -5.58 -7.62
CA GLN A 50 3.07 -4.77 -6.55
C GLN A 50 3.96 -3.58 -6.19
N LEU A 51 5.27 -3.79 -6.16
CA LEU A 51 6.19 -2.69 -5.91
C LEU A 51 6.12 -1.63 -7.00
N GLN A 52 5.95 -2.06 -8.25
CA GLN A 52 5.81 -1.14 -9.35
C GLN A 52 4.56 -0.27 -9.20
N ARG A 53 3.46 -0.90 -8.83
CA ARG A 53 2.21 -0.16 -8.60
C ARG A 53 2.35 0.83 -7.46
N LEU A 54 3.00 0.41 -6.37
CA LEU A 54 3.20 1.30 -5.23
C LEU A 54 4.15 2.44 -5.59
N ASN A 55 5.14 2.16 -6.42
CA ASN A 55 6.05 3.20 -6.88
C ASN A 55 5.31 4.21 -7.76
N ASP A 56 4.44 3.73 -8.65
CA ASP A 56 3.65 4.62 -9.49
C ASP A 56 2.70 5.47 -8.67
N ALA A 57 2.25 4.95 -7.53
CA ALA A 57 1.38 5.69 -6.62
C ALA A 57 2.17 6.56 -5.64
N LEU A 58 3.49 6.64 -5.78
CA LEU A 58 4.38 7.47 -4.97
C LEU A 58 4.48 7.01 -3.51
N LEU A 59 4.11 5.78 -3.23
CA LEU A 59 4.12 5.24 -1.88
C LEU A 59 5.45 4.61 -1.50
N VAL A 60 6.18 4.10 -2.50
CA VAL A 60 7.50 3.53 -2.29
C VAL A 60 8.43 4.02 -3.38
N GLN A 61 9.72 3.83 -3.17
CA GLN A 61 10.72 4.20 -4.17
C GLN A 61 11.91 3.25 -4.07
N LYS A 62 12.56 3.02 -5.22
CA LYS A 62 13.74 2.20 -5.27
C LYS A 62 14.95 3.08 -4.97
N GLN A 63 15.82 2.59 -4.10
CA GLN A 63 17.01 3.31 -3.69
C GLN A 63 18.18 2.94 -4.62
N LEU A 64 19.23 3.75 -4.53
CA LEU A 64 20.42 3.52 -5.37
C LEU A 64 21.11 2.20 -5.04
N ASP A 65 20.98 1.72 -3.80
CA ASP A 65 21.59 0.45 -3.39
C ASP A 65 20.76 -0.76 -3.79
N GLY A 66 19.66 -0.56 -4.50
CA GLY A 66 18.83 -1.65 -4.96
C GLY A 66 17.70 -2.04 -4.01
N THR A 67 17.66 -1.47 -2.82
CA THR A 67 16.55 -1.74 -1.91
C THR A 67 15.37 -0.84 -2.25
N TYR A 68 14.21 -1.20 -1.73
CA TYR A 68 13.02 -0.36 -1.80
C TYR A 68 12.78 0.25 -0.43
N ALA A 69 12.27 1.47 -0.44
CA ALA A 69 11.97 2.21 0.79
C ALA A 69 10.58 2.79 0.69
N ILE A 70 9.93 2.93 1.83
CA ILE A 70 8.65 3.63 1.88
C ILE A 70 8.93 5.14 1.82
N SER A 71 8.08 5.87 1.07
CA SER A 71 8.20 7.32 0.99
C SER A 71 7.55 7.96 2.22
N LEU A 72 7.79 9.26 2.41
CA LEU A 72 7.10 9.98 3.48
C LEU A 72 5.58 9.90 3.26
N TYR A 73 5.14 10.07 2.02
CA TYR A 73 3.74 9.94 1.68
C TYR A 73 3.23 8.56 2.07
N GLY A 74 4.00 7.50 1.76
CA GLY A 74 3.63 6.15 2.13
C GLY A 74 3.51 5.96 3.63
N LYS A 75 4.41 6.56 4.40
CA LYS A 75 4.34 6.48 5.87
C LYS A 75 3.07 7.14 6.40
N LEU A 76 2.75 8.31 5.87
CA LEU A 76 1.55 9.03 6.30
C LEU A 76 0.29 8.24 5.96
N VAL A 77 0.24 7.68 4.75
CA VAL A 77 -0.89 6.87 4.34
C VAL A 77 -1.02 5.64 5.22
N LEU A 78 0.11 4.99 5.53
CA LEU A 78 0.09 3.79 6.35
C LEU A 78 -0.41 4.08 7.77
N GLN A 79 -0.16 5.28 8.29
CA GLN A 79 -0.68 5.67 9.60
C GLN A 79 -2.20 5.71 9.62
N LEU A 80 -2.84 5.89 8.48
CA LEU A 80 -4.28 5.87 8.37
C LEU A 80 -4.83 4.47 8.13
N SER A 81 -3.95 3.50 7.89
CA SER A 81 -4.35 2.17 7.48
C SER A 81 -5.26 1.45 8.48
N PRO A 82 -5.07 1.55 9.80
CA PRO A 82 -6.00 0.90 10.71
C PRO A 82 -7.43 1.39 10.56
N SER A 83 -7.61 2.71 10.39
CA SER A 83 -8.94 3.28 10.16
C SER A 83 -9.51 2.83 8.83
N LEU A 84 -8.68 2.80 7.80
CA LEU A 84 -9.11 2.37 6.48
C LEU A 84 -9.49 0.89 6.49
N GLU A 85 -8.72 0.08 7.19
CA GLU A 85 -9.04 -1.33 7.30
C GLU A 85 -10.36 -1.55 8.02
N PHE A 86 -10.61 -0.78 9.07
CA PHE A 86 -11.86 -0.87 9.79
C PHE A 86 -13.04 -0.52 8.88
N VAL A 87 -12.94 0.59 8.16
CA VAL A 87 -14.00 1.01 7.25
C VAL A 87 -14.20 -0.03 6.16
N PHE A 88 -13.12 -0.58 5.63
CA PHE A 88 -13.20 -1.55 4.55
C PHE A 88 -13.86 -2.85 5.03
N LYS A 89 -13.51 -3.32 6.22
CA LYS A 89 -14.11 -4.53 6.79
C LYS A 89 -15.59 -4.35 7.06
N HIS A 90 -16.01 -3.15 7.42
CA HIS A 90 -17.39 -2.87 7.76
C HIS A 90 -18.08 -2.07 6.67
N LYS A 91 -17.67 -2.29 5.43
CA LYS A 91 -18.16 -1.50 4.31
C LYS A 91 -19.67 -1.57 4.15
N GLU A 92 -20.27 -2.71 4.44
CA GLU A 92 -21.72 -2.85 4.33
C GLU A 92 -22.42 -2.00 5.38
N TYR A 93 -21.89 -1.98 6.59
CA TYR A 93 -22.43 -1.13 7.63
C TYR A 93 -22.39 0.32 7.20
N PHE A 94 -21.20 0.79 6.76
CA PHE A 94 -21.06 2.19 6.38
C PHE A 94 -21.84 2.54 5.13
N ALA A 95 -22.05 1.56 4.26
CA ALA A 95 -22.82 1.81 3.04
C ALA A 95 -24.31 1.91 3.30
N THR A 96 -24.80 1.26 4.37
CA THR A 96 -26.25 1.20 4.64
C THR A 96 -26.68 2.15 5.74
N HIS A 97 -25.74 2.76 6.48
CA HIS A 97 -26.06 3.67 7.56
C HIS A 97 -25.83 5.11 7.13
N ASP A 98 -26.81 5.93 7.40
CA ASP A 98 -26.74 7.34 7.06
C ASP A 98 -25.95 8.07 8.13
N LEU A 99 -24.94 8.81 7.72
CA LEU A 99 -24.13 9.59 8.63
C LEU A 99 -24.69 10.97 8.88
N GLY A 100 -25.68 11.36 8.09
CA GLY A 100 -26.27 12.68 8.21
C GLY A 100 -27.29 12.82 9.32
#